data_6aa50f260013015ed7e3b80c7fd4c959
#
_entry.id   6aa50f260013015ed7e3b80c7fd4c959
#
_cell.length_a   1.000
_cell.length_b   1.000
_cell.length_c   1.000
_cell.angle_alpha   90.00
_cell.angle_beta   90.00
_cell.angle_gamma   90.00
#
_symmetry.space_group_name_H-M   'P 1'
#
loop_
_entity.id
_entity.type
_entity.pdbx_description
1 polymer ?
#
loop_
_entity_poly.entity_id
_entity_poly.type
_entity_poly.pdbx_seq_one_letter_code
_entity_poly.pdbx_strand_id
1 'polypeptide(L)'
;MLEVKSTRMNPSFTILLTTTLLFATPALRGQIVSDNFNDGNDAGWTRANLLESFGGTATYSFPNGNSYRMVPDPSPNPGALGPARTGSLRVAEVYTNSFYVSVEMVGWADIEQDIGILALVKELTIGELDGYAFSYDVDAKRMFLSRLDNENPSSLGSFDAILDPAQGCRLVLQGFNGEMSGEVYSLASPEILIGSIVVNDLTYTTGPCGLFVAHAGDGTGIADATYDNYRSTPNADLDHDGLPDKWEIDNFGHLVWFGVEDIDGDGQTNLEEYIGGSDPDDPASLSGITDVAVAGGQVTLTFPILAGRSYALEISTDLETWTVQPGAVFADNGATGSLTLPTGGQSPLFGRVVATLD
;
A
#
# COMPACT_ATOMS: atom_id res chain seq x y z
N MET A 1 -32.43 7.73 -10.88
CA MET A 1 -32.59 8.40 -12.20
C MET A 1 -33.27 9.74 -11.98
N LEU A 2 -32.49 10.81 -11.84
CA LEU A 2 -33.03 12.16 -11.67
C LEU A 2 -33.19 12.80 -13.06
N GLU A 3 -34.42 12.97 -13.50
CA GLU A 3 -34.77 13.71 -14.71
C GLU A 3 -34.89 15.21 -14.38
N VAL A 4 -33.87 15.98 -14.71
CA VAL A 4 -33.96 17.45 -14.58
C VAL A 4 -34.68 17.99 -15.82
N LYS A 5 -35.97 18.27 -15.70
CA LYS A 5 -36.73 19.04 -16.70
C LYS A 5 -36.42 20.53 -16.60
N SER A 6 -35.56 21.02 -17.48
CA SER A 6 -35.40 22.46 -17.69
C SER A 6 -36.49 22.98 -18.63
N THR A 7 -37.31 23.85 -18.13
CA THR A 7 -38.24 24.62 -18.97
C THR A 7 -37.49 25.72 -19.72
N ARG A 8 -37.37 25.55 -21.05
CA ARG A 8 -36.79 26.45 -22.05
C ARG A 8 -35.27 26.43 -22.19
N MET A 9 -34.77 25.40 -22.85
CA MET A 9 -33.54 25.50 -23.66
C MET A 9 -33.73 24.69 -24.96
N ASN A 10 -33.01 25.13 -26.01
CA ASN A 10 -33.00 24.62 -27.39
C ASN A 10 -33.04 23.07 -27.46
N PRO A 11 -33.77 22.45 -28.41
CA PRO A 11 -34.13 21.02 -28.35
C PRO A 11 -32.98 20.02 -28.67
N SER A 12 -31.75 20.39 -28.41
CA SER A 12 -30.57 19.55 -28.79
C SER A 12 -29.66 19.11 -27.63
N PHE A 13 -30.07 19.29 -26.38
CA PHE A 13 -29.24 18.86 -25.25
C PHE A 13 -30.05 18.07 -24.26
N THR A 14 -29.90 16.73 -24.28
CA THR A 14 -30.32 15.84 -23.19
C THR A 14 -29.05 15.38 -22.50
N ILE A 15 -28.77 15.92 -21.32
CA ILE A 15 -27.74 15.37 -20.43
C ILE A 15 -28.45 14.39 -19.51
N LEU A 16 -28.24 13.11 -19.71
CA LEU A 16 -28.61 12.08 -18.75
C LEU A 16 -27.40 11.88 -17.83
N LEU A 17 -27.47 12.48 -16.65
CA LEU A 17 -26.50 12.22 -15.60
C LEU A 17 -26.94 10.98 -14.84
N THR A 18 -26.19 9.91 -14.95
CA THR A 18 -26.29 8.82 -14.00
C THR A 18 -25.55 9.25 -12.74
N THR A 19 -26.20 9.19 -11.60
CA THR A 19 -25.60 9.51 -10.29
C THR A 19 -24.65 8.44 -9.79
N THR A 20 -24.30 7.47 -10.63
CA THR A 20 -23.40 6.40 -10.26
C THR A 20 -21.98 6.93 -10.18
N LEU A 21 -21.44 7.01 -8.99
CA LEU A 21 -19.99 7.04 -8.78
C LEU A 21 -19.49 5.67 -9.23
N LEU A 22 -18.62 5.60 -10.19
CA LEU A 22 -17.98 4.33 -10.56
C LEU A 22 -16.63 4.29 -9.83
N PHE A 23 -16.45 3.24 -9.08
CA PHE A 23 -15.23 3.02 -8.32
C PHE A 23 -14.32 2.13 -9.16
N ALA A 24 -13.15 2.63 -9.53
CA ALA A 24 -12.13 1.78 -10.12
C ALA A 24 -11.58 0.89 -9.01
N THR A 25 -11.36 -0.39 -9.30
CA THR A 25 -10.78 -1.34 -8.34
C THR A 25 -9.53 -0.74 -7.69
N PRO A 26 -9.53 -0.56 -6.37
CA PRO A 26 -8.53 0.24 -5.70
C PRO A 26 -7.21 -0.50 -5.51
N ALA A 27 -6.15 0.26 -5.62
CA ALA A 27 -5.04 0.05 -4.70
C ALA A 27 -5.41 0.79 -3.41
N LEU A 28 -5.48 0.09 -2.28
CA LEU A 28 -5.71 0.70 -0.96
C LEU A 28 -4.71 1.82 -0.71
N ARG A 29 -5.23 3.01 -0.36
CA ARG A 29 -4.37 4.14 -0.06
C ARG A 29 -4.92 4.97 1.12
N GLY A 30 -4.63 4.58 2.37
CA GLY A 30 -4.29 5.55 3.41
C GLY A 30 -2.90 6.09 3.06
N GLN A 31 -2.40 7.12 3.72
CA GLN A 31 -1.13 7.77 3.33
C GLN A 31 -0.07 6.73 2.93
N ILE A 32 0.03 6.46 1.61
CA ILE A 32 0.99 5.50 1.08
C ILE A 32 2.34 6.17 1.05
N VAL A 33 3.28 5.51 1.66
CA VAL A 33 4.69 5.80 1.46
C VAL A 33 5.23 4.80 0.47
N SER A 34 5.74 5.26 -0.64
CA SER A 34 6.34 4.41 -1.66
C SER A 34 7.71 4.96 -2.07
N ASP A 35 8.60 4.05 -2.43
CA ASP A 35 9.89 4.38 -3.00
C ASP A 35 10.28 3.31 -4.03
N ASN A 36 10.44 3.72 -5.26
CA ASN A 36 10.90 2.86 -6.35
C ASN A 36 12.38 3.08 -6.68
N PHE A 37 13.07 3.88 -5.87
CA PHE A 37 14.50 4.21 -5.98
C PHE A 37 14.97 4.67 -7.37
N ASN A 38 14.04 5.05 -8.26
CA ASN A 38 14.32 5.49 -9.64
C ASN A 38 14.99 6.87 -9.70
N ASP A 39 15.04 7.58 -8.60
CA ASP A 39 15.78 8.83 -8.47
C ASP A 39 17.24 8.62 -8.02
N GLY A 40 17.65 7.37 -7.78
CA GLY A 40 19.02 7.00 -7.41
C GLY A 40 19.43 7.45 -6.02
N ASN A 41 18.46 7.65 -5.10
CA ASN A 41 18.74 8.03 -3.72
C ASN A 41 17.78 7.35 -2.73
N ASP A 42 18.05 7.48 -1.44
CA ASP A 42 17.25 7.01 -0.33
C ASP A 42 16.73 8.17 0.56
N ALA A 43 16.28 9.24 -0.06
CA ALA A 43 15.70 10.36 0.66
C ALA A 43 14.49 9.92 1.51
N GLY A 44 14.48 10.30 2.80
CA GLY A 44 13.46 9.87 3.75
C GLY A 44 13.74 8.52 4.44
N TRP A 45 14.81 7.82 4.07
CA TRP A 45 15.27 6.64 4.77
C TRP A 45 16.33 6.96 5.82
N THR A 46 16.33 6.23 6.90
CA THR A 46 17.39 6.27 7.92
C THR A 46 18.17 4.97 7.84
N ARG A 47 19.43 5.07 7.41
CA ARG A 47 20.36 3.95 7.39
C ARG A 47 20.70 3.51 8.81
N ALA A 48 20.61 2.23 9.08
CA ALA A 48 20.82 1.65 10.40
C ALA A 48 21.94 0.61 10.36
N ASN A 49 23.19 1.10 10.42
CA ASN A 49 24.34 0.22 10.62
C ASN A 49 24.61 0.08 12.12
N LEU A 50 24.09 -0.98 12.73
CA LEU A 50 24.18 -1.21 14.18
C LEU A 50 25.63 -1.41 14.66
N LEU A 51 26.58 -1.72 13.79
CA LEU A 51 27.99 -1.92 14.11
C LEU A 51 28.85 -0.66 13.92
N GLU A 52 28.27 0.46 13.50
CA GLU A 52 29.02 1.68 13.17
C GLU A 52 29.86 2.21 14.32
N SER A 53 29.31 2.25 15.55
CA SER A 53 30.01 2.69 16.74
C SER A 53 31.21 1.81 17.14
N PHE A 54 31.30 0.62 16.57
CA PHE A 54 32.41 -0.33 16.78
C PHE A 54 33.35 -0.44 15.55
N GLY A 55 33.18 0.47 14.57
CA GLY A 55 34.01 0.50 13.36
C GLY A 55 33.50 -0.41 12.24
N GLY A 56 32.33 -1.00 12.36
CA GLY A 56 31.66 -1.68 11.26
C GLY A 56 31.17 -0.67 10.23
N THR A 57 31.21 -1.05 8.96
CA THR A 57 30.72 -0.24 7.83
C THR A 57 29.67 -0.98 7.04
N ALA A 58 28.90 -0.25 6.24
CA ALA A 58 27.95 -0.80 5.30
C ALA A 58 27.90 0.06 4.05
N THR A 59 27.68 -0.57 2.91
CA THR A 59 27.55 0.13 1.64
C THR A 59 26.07 0.15 1.23
N TYR A 60 25.61 1.33 0.85
CA TYR A 60 24.30 1.58 0.30
C TYR A 60 24.48 2.15 -1.10
N SER A 61 23.88 1.53 -2.09
CA SER A 61 24.07 1.89 -3.48
C SER A 61 22.77 1.72 -4.29
N PHE A 62 22.74 2.33 -5.45
CA PHE A 62 21.58 2.35 -6.34
C PHE A 62 21.99 1.75 -7.71
N PRO A 63 22.02 0.40 -7.84
CA PRO A 63 22.36 -0.25 -9.09
C PRO A 63 21.46 0.24 -10.24
N ASN A 64 22.07 0.64 -11.35
CA ASN A 64 21.37 1.20 -12.51
C ASN A 64 20.50 2.44 -12.23
N GLY A 65 20.56 3.02 -11.01
CA GLY A 65 19.76 4.17 -10.59
C GLY A 65 18.27 3.90 -10.36
N ASN A 66 17.90 2.62 -10.15
CA ASN A 66 16.50 2.21 -10.03
C ASN A 66 16.24 1.08 -9.02
N SER A 67 17.13 0.90 -8.08
CA SER A 67 16.96 -0.08 -7.00
C SER A 67 17.90 0.27 -5.85
N TYR A 68 17.67 -0.29 -4.68
CA TYR A 68 18.40 0.01 -3.45
C TYR A 68 19.13 -1.24 -2.94
N ARG A 69 20.46 -1.24 -3.03
CA ARG A 69 21.29 -2.34 -2.58
C ARG A 69 21.97 -2.00 -1.26
N MET A 70 21.84 -2.90 -0.30
CA MET A 70 22.48 -2.83 1.01
C MET A 70 23.49 -3.97 1.18
N VAL A 71 24.67 -3.64 1.68
CA VAL A 71 25.79 -4.57 1.88
C VAL A 71 26.44 -4.25 3.22
N PRO A 72 26.21 -5.02 4.28
CA PRO A 72 26.99 -4.89 5.52
C PRO A 72 28.41 -5.42 5.28
N ASP A 73 29.42 -4.68 5.72
CA ASP A 73 30.76 -5.20 5.78
C ASP A 73 30.93 -6.22 6.92
N PRO A 74 31.93 -7.10 6.86
CA PRO A 74 32.17 -8.08 7.91
C PRO A 74 32.22 -7.45 9.30
N SER A 75 31.57 -8.10 10.28
CA SER A 75 31.59 -7.63 11.68
C SER A 75 33.03 -7.48 12.19
N PRO A 76 33.39 -6.34 12.80
CA PRO A 76 34.75 -6.16 13.34
C PRO A 76 35.09 -7.12 14.47
N ASN A 77 34.10 -7.70 15.12
CA ASN A 77 34.28 -8.73 16.15
C ASN A 77 33.01 -9.62 16.23
N PRO A 78 32.89 -10.61 15.34
CA PRO A 78 31.67 -11.46 15.29
C PRO A 78 31.38 -12.20 16.59
N GLY A 79 32.41 -12.58 17.33
CA GLY A 79 32.25 -13.31 18.61
C GLY A 79 31.68 -12.46 19.75
N ALA A 80 31.79 -11.13 19.69
CA ALA A 80 31.29 -10.23 20.73
C ALA A 80 30.11 -9.36 20.24
N LEU A 81 30.08 -9.02 18.96
CA LEU A 81 29.11 -8.09 18.38
C LEU A 81 28.07 -8.79 17.49
N GLY A 82 28.23 -10.11 17.29
CA GLY A 82 27.40 -10.86 16.35
C GLY A 82 27.81 -10.63 14.89
N PRO A 83 27.03 -11.18 13.93
CA PRO A 83 27.32 -11.14 12.51
C PRO A 83 27.20 -9.74 11.92
N ALA A 84 27.70 -9.59 10.70
CA ALA A 84 27.49 -8.40 9.88
C ALA A 84 26.00 -8.19 9.61
N ARG A 85 25.51 -6.97 9.82
CA ARG A 85 24.10 -6.63 9.58
C ARG A 85 23.89 -5.14 9.39
N THR A 86 22.91 -4.80 8.58
CA THR A 86 22.51 -3.43 8.35
C THR A 86 21.04 -3.35 7.97
N GLY A 87 20.43 -2.21 8.15
CA GLY A 87 19.06 -1.93 7.74
C GLY A 87 18.89 -0.54 7.19
N SER A 88 17.70 -0.25 6.74
CA SER A 88 17.26 1.07 6.35
C SER A 88 15.76 1.20 6.66
N LEU A 89 15.37 2.23 7.39
CA LEU A 89 14.02 2.38 7.92
C LEU A 89 13.39 3.72 7.57
N ARG A 90 12.09 3.71 7.40
CA ARG A 90 11.25 4.90 7.23
C ARG A 90 10.84 5.45 8.59
N VAL A 91 11.79 5.99 9.36
CA VAL A 91 11.56 6.38 10.76
C VAL A 91 10.58 7.54 10.95
N ALA A 92 10.31 8.31 9.90
CA ALA A 92 9.32 9.39 9.94
C ALA A 92 7.88 8.85 9.93
N GLU A 93 7.68 7.64 9.43
CA GLU A 93 6.39 6.96 9.34
C GLU A 93 6.27 5.91 10.44
N VAL A 94 5.46 6.20 11.44
CA VAL A 94 5.22 5.31 12.57
C VAL A 94 3.85 4.66 12.42
N TYR A 95 3.86 3.35 12.29
CA TYR A 95 2.64 2.53 12.23
C TYR A 95 2.23 2.09 13.62
N THR A 96 0.98 1.71 13.76
CA THR A 96 0.41 1.17 14.99
C THR A 96 -0.09 -0.26 14.77
N ASN A 97 -1.14 -0.69 15.43
CA ASN A 97 -1.70 -2.04 15.33
C ASN A 97 -2.19 -2.45 13.93
N SER A 98 -2.32 -1.50 13.00
CA SER A 98 -2.64 -1.76 11.60
C SER A 98 -1.49 -1.25 10.74
N PHE A 99 -0.94 -2.12 9.91
CA PHE A 99 0.14 -1.79 8.97
C PHE A 99 0.19 -2.77 7.80
N TYR A 100 0.62 -2.26 6.69
CA TYR A 100 1.00 -3.04 5.50
C TYR A 100 2.37 -2.54 5.04
N VAL A 101 3.25 -3.45 4.72
CA VAL A 101 4.54 -3.15 4.10
C VAL A 101 4.87 -4.19 3.03
N SER A 102 5.29 -3.75 1.88
CA SER A 102 5.76 -4.62 0.81
C SER A 102 7.03 -4.09 0.17
N VAL A 103 7.81 -4.99 -0.41
CA VAL A 103 9.01 -4.67 -1.18
C VAL A 103 9.29 -5.77 -2.17
N GLU A 104 9.87 -5.42 -3.31
CA GLU A 104 10.46 -6.39 -4.23
C GLU A 104 11.92 -6.65 -3.86
N MET A 105 12.29 -7.90 -3.67
CA MET A 105 13.68 -8.35 -3.62
C MET A 105 14.09 -8.72 -5.05
N VAL A 106 14.95 -7.92 -5.66
CA VAL A 106 15.33 -8.03 -7.08
C VAL A 106 16.72 -8.61 -7.29
N GLY A 107 17.40 -9.00 -6.21
CA GLY A 107 18.70 -9.68 -6.27
C GLY A 107 19.33 -9.81 -4.89
N TRP A 108 20.07 -10.89 -4.67
CA TRP A 108 20.86 -11.16 -3.46
C TRP A 108 21.96 -12.19 -3.73
N ALA A 109 22.99 -12.25 -2.89
CA ALA A 109 23.99 -13.31 -2.94
C ALA A 109 23.42 -14.63 -2.41
N ASP A 110 23.71 -15.75 -3.07
CA ASP A 110 23.30 -17.08 -2.61
C ASP A 110 24.33 -17.60 -1.57
N ILE A 111 24.31 -16.96 -0.40
CA ILE A 111 25.15 -17.28 0.75
C ILE A 111 24.28 -17.34 2.01
N GLU A 112 24.87 -17.77 3.12
CA GLU A 112 24.22 -17.83 4.43
C GLU A 112 23.88 -16.42 4.93
N GLN A 113 22.63 -16.00 4.74
CA GLN A 113 22.12 -14.67 5.12
C GLN A 113 20.61 -14.66 5.30
N ASP A 114 20.14 -13.71 6.13
CA ASP A 114 18.75 -13.34 6.29
C ASP A 114 18.49 -11.98 5.67
N ILE A 115 17.49 -11.90 4.82
CA ILE A 115 17.12 -10.67 4.09
C ILE A 115 15.61 -10.47 4.09
N GLY A 116 15.15 -9.21 4.18
CA GLY A 116 13.71 -8.97 4.14
C GLY A 116 13.25 -7.66 4.76
N ILE A 117 12.09 -7.72 5.39
CA ILE A 117 11.34 -6.61 5.94
C ILE A 117 11.48 -6.57 7.46
N LEU A 118 11.62 -5.36 8.01
CA LEU A 118 11.41 -5.05 9.43
C LEU A 118 10.10 -4.29 9.60
N ALA A 119 9.36 -4.58 10.66
CA ALA A 119 8.13 -3.87 10.98
C ALA A 119 8.01 -3.58 12.49
N LEU A 120 7.34 -2.45 12.81
CA LEU A 120 7.07 -1.99 14.16
C LEU A 120 8.35 -1.92 15.04
N VAL A 121 9.44 -1.46 14.42
CA VAL A 121 10.76 -1.37 15.04
C VAL A 121 10.77 -0.29 16.12
N LYS A 122 11.37 -0.57 17.28
CA LYS A 122 11.46 0.39 18.40
C LYS A 122 12.83 1.00 18.54
N GLU A 123 13.84 0.20 18.79
CA GLU A 123 15.19 0.70 19.02
C GLU A 123 16.12 0.36 17.85
N LEU A 124 17.00 1.29 17.49
CA LEU A 124 18.00 1.10 16.43
C LEU A 124 19.42 1.09 17.01
N THR A 125 19.55 0.48 18.18
CA THR A 125 20.82 0.36 18.90
C THR A 125 21.24 -1.09 18.94
N ILE A 126 22.53 -1.36 18.81
CA ILE A 126 23.07 -2.70 18.88
C ILE A 126 22.67 -3.40 20.21
N GLY A 127 22.14 -4.62 20.08
CA GLY A 127 21.65 -5.41 21.21
C GLY A 127 20.32 -4.96 21.80
N GLU A 128 19.65 -3.96 21.21
CA GLU A 128 18.41 -3.40 21.74
C GLU A 128 17.30 -3.33 20.65
N LEU A 129 17.56 -3.75 19.41
CA LEU A 129 16.56 -3.72 18.35
C LEU A 129 15.42 -4.68 18.63
N ASP A 130 14.24 -4.11 18.79
CA ASP A 130 12.98 -4.79 19.01
C ASP A 130 12.04 -4.59 17.81
N GLY A 131 11.16 -5.53 17.55
CA GLY A 131 10.16 -5.45 16.46
C GLY A 131 9.86 -6.79 15.83
N TYR A 132 9.43 -6.78 14.58
CA TYR A 132 9.21 -7.99 13.80
C TYR A 132 10.07 -8.01 12.55
N ALA A 133 10.45 -9.21 12.11
CA ALA A 133 11.15 -9.45 10.86
C ALA A 133 10.41 -10.51 10.04
N PHE A 134 10.13 -10.20 8.79
CA PHE A 134 9.73 -11.19 7.79
C PHE A 134 10.87 -11.37 6.82
N SER A 135 11.57 -12.51 6.93
CA SER A 135 12.85 -12.73 6.30
C SER A 135 12.93 -14.03 5.52
N TYR A 136 13.74 -13.99 4.47
CA TYR A 136 14.20 -15.16 3.75
C TYR A 136 15.59 -15.57 4.29
N ASP A 137 15.65 -16.74 4.89
CA ASP A 137 16.90 -17.45 5.19
C ASP A 137 17.35 -18.13 3.88
N VAL A 138 18.40 -17.56 3.28
CA VAL A 138 18.86 -17.98 1.97
C VAL A 138 19.47 -19.38 1.99
N ASP A 139 20.11 -19.79 3.08
CA ASP A 139 20.69 -21.13 3.20
C ASP A 139 19.63 -22.20 3.46
N ALA A 140 18.75 -21.95 4.42
CA ALA A 140 17.66 -22.87 4.74
C ALA A 140 16.59 -22.94 3.65
N LYS A 141 16.57 -22.01 2.67
CA LYS A 141 15.50 -21.88 1.66
C LYS A 141 14.11 -21.76 2.30
N ARG A 142 14.01 -20.88 3.29
CA ARG A 142 12.85 -20.78 4.15
C ARG A 142 12.51 -19.34 4.50
N MET A 143 11.23 -19.03 4.52
CA MET A 143 10.71 -17.79 5.07
C MET A 143 10.43 -17.93 6.55
N PHE A 144 10.76 -16.91 7.31
CA PHE A 144 10.45 -16.79 8.73
C PHE A 144 9.70 -15.49 9.01
N LEU A 145 8.67 -15.56 9.85
CA LEU A 145 8.13 -14.42 10.55
C LEU A 145 8.59 -14.56 12.02
N SER A 146 9.40 -13.61 12.46
CA SER A 146 10.06 -13.64 13.76
C SER A 146 9.80 -12.37 14.56
N ARG A 147 9.68 -12.51 15.86
CA ARG A 147 9.82 -11.40 16.81
C ARG A 147 11.29 -11.22 17.16
N LEU A 148 11.74 -9.99 17.17
CA LEU A 148 13.07 -9.59 17.60
C LEU A 148 12.97 -9.02 19.02
N ASP A 149 13.63 -9.63 19.97
CA ASP A 149 13.74 -9.17 21.34
C ASP A 149 15.23 -8.89 21.64
N ASN A 150 15.62 -7.61 21.69
CA ASN A 150 17.03 -7.20 21.80
C ASN A 150 17.92 -7.85 20.72
N GLU A 151 17.52 -7.74 19.46
CA GLU A 151 18.13 -8.38 18.26
C GLU A 151 18.07 -9.93 18.23
N ASN A 152 17.52 -10.58 19.23
CA ASN A 152 17.43 -12.05 19.20
C ASN A 152 16.12 -12.48 18.52
N PRO A 153 16.19 -13.21 17.40
CA PRO A 153 15.00 -13.66 16.71
C PRO A 153 14.34 -14.84 17.44
N SER A 154 13.04 -14.71 17.65
CA SER A 154 12.16 -15.78 18.10
C SER A 154 11.15 -16.07 16.99
N SER A 155 11.29 -17.22 16.33
CA SER A 155 10.39 -17.58 15.24
C SER A 155 8.96 -17.73 15.75
N LEU A 156 8.04 -16.97 15.17
CA LEU A 156 6.59 -17.10 15.37
C LEU A 156 6.02 -18.13 14.39
N GLY A 157 6.66 -18.27 13.22
CA GLY A 157 6.30 -19.26 12.23
C GLY A 157 7.21 -19.22 11.00
N SER A 158 7.09 -20.23 10.14
CA SER A 158 7.92 -20.33 8.92
C SER A 158 7.29 -21.24 7.88
N PHE A 159 7.72 -21.10 6.62
CA PHE A 159 7.38 -22.01 5.53
C PHE A 159 8.56 -22.14 4.56
N ASP A 160 8.64 -23.27 3.86
CA ASP A 160 9.68 -23.51 2.86
C ASP A 160 9.40 -22.69 1.58
N ALA A 161 10.42 -22.00 1.08
CA ALA A 161 10.34 -21.23 -0.14
C ALA A 161 11.67 -21.33 -0.90
N ILE A 162 11.63 -21.78 -2.15
CA ILE A 162 12.82 -21.78 -3.03
C ILE A 162 12.73 -20.54 -3.91
N LEU A 163 13.46 -19.50 -3.55
CA LEU A 163 13.49 -18.25 -4.29
C LEU A 163 14.75 -18.18 -5.16
N ASP A 164 14.60 -17.65 -6.38
CA ASP A 164 15.69 -17.45 -7.33
C ASP A 164 16.09 -15.97 -7.36
N PRO A 165 17.33 -15.60 -6.98
CA PRO A 165 17.76 -14.20 -6.98
C PRO A 165 17.73 -13.54 -8.37
N ALA A 166 17.73 -14.32 -9.45
CA ALA A 166 17.61 -13.79 -10.81
C ALA A 166 16.18 -13.48 -11.24
N GLN A 167 15.19 -14.09 -10.59
CA GLN A 167 13.76 -13.83 -10.84
C GLN A 167 13.20 -12.80 -9.89
N GLY A 168 13.75 -12.70 -8.69
CA GLY A 168 13.22 -11.88 -7.61
C GLY A 168 11.88 -12.37 -7.07
N CYS A 169 11.39 -11.66 -6.07
CA CYS A 169 10.07 -11.90 -5.48
C CYS A 169 9.58 -10.63 -4.78
N ARG A 170 8.27 -10.53 -4.56
CA ARG A 170 7.70 -9.52 -3.70
C ARG A 170 7.38 -10.11 -2.33
N LEU A 171 7.87 -9.47 -1.29
CA LEU A 171 7.51 -9.74 0.09
C LEU A 171 6.38 -8.81 0.51
N VAL A 172 5.43 -9.33 1.28
CA VAL A 172 4.39 -8.57 1.97
C VAL A 172 4.40 -8.98 3.43
N LEU A 173 4.39 -8.01 4.33
CA LEU A 173 4.12 -8.20 5.75
C LEU A 173 3.05 -7.20 6.16
N GLN A 174 1.96 -7.69 6.69
CA GLN A 174 0.89 -6.85 7.18
C GLN A 174 0.35 -7.36 8.51
N GLY A 175 -0.32 -6.50 9.25
CA GLY A 175 -0.87 -6.89 10.53
C GLY A 175 -1.99 -5.97 10.99
N PHE A 176 -2.95 -6.57 11.71
CA PHE A 176 -4.04 -5.89 12.35
C PHE A 176 -4.33 -6.50 13.73
N ASN A 177 -4.32 -5.66 14.78
CA ASN A 177 -4.60 -6.07 16.17
C ASN A 177 -3.84 -7.33 16.65
N GLY A 178 -2.60 -7.52 16.13
CA GLY A 178 -1.71 -8.62 16.51
C GLY A 178 -1.81 -9.85 15.65
N GLU A 179 -2.82 -10.02 14.82
CA GLU A 179 -2.75 -10.94 13.71
C GLU A 179 -1.83 -10.38 12.64
N MET A 180 -0.89 -11.17 12.16
CA MET A 180 0.06 -10.77 11.12
C MET A 180 0.13 -11.84 10.03
N SER A 181 0.10 -11.39 8.77
CA SER A 181 0.34 -12.21 7.58
C SER A 181 1.66 -11.84 6.94
N GLY A 182 2.48 -12.85 6.64
CA GLY A 182 3.68 -12.74 5.83
C GLY A 182 3.51 -13.53 4.53
N GLU A 183 3.68 -12.90 3.38
CA GLU A 183 3.39 -13.48 2.07
C GLU A 183 4.52 -13.23 1.08
N VAL A 184 4.75 -14.19 0.19
CA VAL A 184 5.74 -14.10 -0.89
C VAL A 184 5.06 -14.34 -2.22
N TYR A 185 5.30 -13.43 -3.14
CA TYR A 185 4.76 -13.50 -4.51
C TYR A 185 5.89 -13.53 -5.55
N SER A 186 5.64 -14.21 -6.67
CA SER A 186 6.50 -14.08 -7.85
C SER A 186 6.35 -12.68 -8.48
N LEU A 187 7.38 -12.18 -9.17
CA LEU A 187 7.28 -10.96 -9.97
C LEU A 187 6.68 -11.20 -11.37
N ALA A 188 6.06 -12.35 -11.60
CA ALA A 188 5.37 -12.64 -12.85
C ALA A 188 4.10 -11.80 -13.01
N SER A 189 3.57 -11.70 -14.22
CA SER A 189 2.29 -11.05 -14.47
C SER A 189 1.31 -12.06 -15.09
N PRO A 190 0.20 -12.46 -14.43
CA PRO A 190 -0.17 -12.05 -13.06
C PRO A 190 0.78 -12.61 -11.99
N GLU A 191 0.86 -11.92 -10.85
CA GLU A 191 1.61 -12.41 -9.70
C GLU A 191 1.04 -13.73 -9.17
N ILE A 192 1.91 -14.59 -8.67
CA ILE A 192 1.54 -15.89 -8.09
C ILE A 192 2.02 -15.93 -6.65
N LEU A 193 1.13 -16.22 -5.72
CA LEU A 193 1.47 -16.48 -4.33
C LEU A 193 2.35 -17.75 -4.26
N ILE A 194 3.58 -17.60 -3.78
CA ILE A 194 4.53 -18.70 -3.55
C ILE A 194 4.26 -19.37 -2.20
N GLY A 195 3.94 -18.59 -1.19
CA GLY A 195 3.60 -19.09 0.13
C GLY A 195 3.23 -17.97 1.09
N SER A 196 2.60 -18.35 2.19
CA SER A 196 2.16 -17.42 3.22
C SER A 196 2.21 -18.04 4.61
N ILE A 197 2.17 -17.18 5.62
CA ILE A 197 2.09 -17.56 7.03
C ILE A 197 1.26 -16.53 7.79
N VAL A 198 0.41 -17.00 8.68
CA VAL A 198 -0.36 -16.17 9.60
C VAL A 198 0.03 -16.51 11.03
N VAL A 199 0.28 -15.51 11.85
CA VAL A 199 0.67 -15.64 13.26
C VAL A 199 -0.07 -14.61 14.11
N ASN A 200 -0.08 -14.80 15.43
CA ASN A 200 -0.62 -13.83 16.38
C ASN A 200 0.43 -13.46 17.41
N ASP A 201 0.79 -12.18 17.48
CA ASP A 201 1.67 -11.60 18.51
C ASP A 201 1.36 -10.11 18.68
N LEU A 202 1.21 -9.64 19.92
CA LEU A 202 0.92 -8.26 20.29
C LEU A 202 2.04 -7.61 21.12
N THR A 203 3.24 -8.16 21.08
CA THR A 203 4.36 -7.66 21.87
C THR A 203 4.77 -6.25 21.45
N TYR A 204 4.88 -6.03 20.15
CA TYR A 204 5.20 -4.73 19.59
C TYR A 204 4.02 -4.21 18.78
N THR A 205 3.51 -3.04 19.16
CA THR A 205 2.27 -2.49 18.62
C THR A 205 2.47 -1.17 17.90
N THR A 206 3.70 -0.65 17.83
CA THR A 206 4.00 0.62 17.17
C THR A 206 5.47 0.71 16.78
N GLY A 207 5.76 1.32 15.65
CA GLY A 207 7.10 1.58 15.16
C GLY A 207 7.14 1.79 13.65
N PRO A 208 8.27 2.23 13.09
CA PRO A 208 8.51 2.29 11.67
C PRO A 208 8.70 0.90 11.04
N CYS A 209 8.57 0.86 9.73
CA CYS A 209 8.94 -0.29 8.90
C CYS A 209 10.20 0.01 8.08
N GLY A 210 10.82 -1.04 7.57
CA GLY A 210 12.01 -0.91 6.74
C GLY A 210 12.53 -2.24 6.22
N LEU A 211 13.79 -2.23 5.82
CA LEU A 211 14.51 -3.29 5.13
C LEU A 211 15.75 -3.68 5.90
N PHE A 212 16.20 -4.93 5.78
CA PHE A 212 17.46 -5.35 6.40
C PHE A 212 18.19 -6.43 5.61
N VAL A 213 19.47 -6.55 5.90
CA VAL A 213 20.37 -7.61 5.47
C VAL A 213 21.21 -8.02 6.67
N ALA A 214 21.24 -9.29 7.00
CA ALA A 214 22.08 -9.84 8.05
C ALA A 214 22.81 -11.10 7.56
N HIS A 215 24.10 -11.21 7.82
CA HIS A 215 24.84 -12.44 7.60
C HIS A 215 24.42 -13.45 8.70
N ALA A 216 24.07 -14.67 8.32
CA ALA A 216 23.55 -15.65 9.28
C ALA A 216 24.63 -16.57 9.86
N GLY A 217 25.78 -16.71 9.21
CA GLY A 217 26.79 -17.68 9.56
C GLY A 217 28.05 -17.14 10.25
N ASP A 218 29.14 -17.80 9.98
CA ASP A 218 30.47 -17.50 10.56
C ASP A 218 31.10 -16.18 10.09
N GLY A 219 30.40 -15.44 9.26
CA GLY A 219 30.85 -14.17 8.71
C GLY A 219 31.76 -14.30 7.50
N THR A 220 31.85 -15.48 6.89
CA THR A 220 32.54 -15.65 5.61
C THR A 220 31.63 -15.35 4.45
N GLY A 221 32.06 -14.47 3.56
CA GLY A 221 31.25 -13.99 2.44
C GLY A 221 30.70 -12.58 2.69
N ILE A 222 30.07 -12.02 1.67
CA ILE A 222 29.49 -10.68 1.72
C ILE A 222 27.97 -10.84 1.54
N ALA A 223 27.25 -10.64 2.62
CA ALA A 223 25.77 -10.59 2.60
C ALA A 223 25.33 -9.35 1.81
N ASP A 224 24.32 -9.50 0.97
CA ASP A 224 23.69 -8.37 0.28
C ASP A 224 22.26 -8.66 -0.12
N ALA A 225 21.48 -7.62 -0.24
CA ALA A 225 20.20 -7.66 -0.93
C ALA A 225 19.97 -6.37 -1.69
N THR A 226 19.27 -6.51 -2.81
CA THR A 226 18.82 -5.40 -3.66
C THR A 226 17.28 -5.37 -3.62
N TYR A 227 16.75 -4.22 -3.27
CA TYR A 227 15.33 -3.97 -3.10
C TYR A 227 14.83 -2.94 -4.10
N ASP A 228 13.54 -3.05 -4.46
CA ASP A 228 12.85 -2.10 -5.31
C ASP A 228 11.37 -1.99 -4.88
N ASN A 229 10.67 -1.00 -5.38
CA ASN A 229 9.21 -0.85 -5.24
C ASN A 229 8.70 -1.03 -3.79
N TYR A 230 9.40 -0.39 -2.83
CA TYR A 230 8.94 -0.37 -1.44
C TYR A 230 7.62 0.37 -1.30
N ARG A 231 6.74 -0.17 -0.50
CA ARG A 231 5.44 0.44 -0.16
C ARG A 231 5.07 0.14 1.28
N SER A 232 4.51 1.13 1.96
CA SER A 232 3.93 0.94 3.29
C SER A 232 2.73 1.85 3.52
N THR A 233 1.76 1.38 4.33
CA THR A 233 0.51 2.08 4.67
C THR A 233 0.03 1.62 6.05
N PRO A 234 -0.74 2.46 6.80
CA PRO A 234 -1.35 2.04 8.05
C PRO A 234 -2.59 1.13 7.87
N ASN A 235 -2.95 0.78 6.65
CA ASN A 235 -4.17 0.03 6.35
C ASN A 235 -3.81 -1.42 6.00
N ALA A 236 -4.01 -2.35 6.95
CA ALA A 236 -4.02 -3.78 6.66
C ALA A 236 -5.35 -4.17 5.99
N ASP A 237 -5.31 -5.22 5.19
CA ASP A 237 -6.43 -5.90 4.54
C ASP A 237 -6.05 -7.38 4.53
N LEU A 238 -6.35 -8.08 5.64
CA LEU A 238 -5.85 -9.44 5.89
C LEU A 238 -6.61 -10.51 5.12
N ASP A 239 -7.87 -10.24 4.78
CA ASP A 239 -8.71 -11.15 4.02
C ASP A 239 -8.76 -10.84 2.51
N HIS A 240 -8.09 -9.75 2.09
CA HIS A 240 -7.90 -9.34 0.70
C HIS A 240 -9.19 -9.04 -0.07
N ASP A 241 -10.18 -8.48 0.58
CA ASP A 241 -11.45 -8.14 -0.02
C ASP A 241 -11.51 -6.71 -0.58
N GLY A 242 -10.47 -5.91 -0.29
CA GLY A 242 -10.30 -4.51 -0.72
C GLY A 242 -10.74 -3.48 0.31
N LEU A 243 -11.27 -3.90 1.45
CA LEU A 243 -11.57 -3.04 2.59
C LEU A 243 -10.41 -3.09 3.60
N PRO A 244 -10.08 -1.97 4.27
CA PRO A 244 -9.17 -2.06 5.41
C PRO A 244 -9.85 -2.71 6.60
N ASP A 245 -9.20 -3.70 7.24
CA ASP A 245 -9.68 -4.37 8.44
C ASP A 245 -10.17 -3.39 9.52
N LYS A 246 -9.46 -2.26 9.67
CA LYS A 246 -9.86 -1.23 10.64
C LYS A 246 -11.20 -0.59 10.28
N TRP A 247 -11.45 -0.32 9.00
CA TRP A 247 -12.72 0.27 8.55
C TRP A 247 -13.88 -0.71 8.78
N GLU A 248 -13.66 -1.99 8.50
CA GLU A 248 -14.66 -3.04 8.73
C GLU A 248 -15.00 -3.19 10.22
N ILE A 249 -13.99 -3.23 11.09
CA ILE A 249 -14.21 -3.29 12.54
C ILE A 249 -14.93 -2.04 13.05
N ASP A 250 -14.59 -0.86 12.54
CA ASP A 250 -15.24 0.39 12.97
C ASP A 250 -16.71 0.45 12.54
N ASN A 251 -17.07 -0.11 11.39
CA ASN A 251 -18.44 -0.08 10.86
C ASN A 251 -19.24 -1.33 11.22
N PHE A 252 -18.65 -2.51 11.11
CA PHE A 252 -19.38 -3.79 11.28
C PHE A 252 -19.03 -4.52 12.58
N GLY A 253 -17.91 -4.19 13.23
CA GLY A 253 -17.41 -4.89 14.41
C GLY A 253 -16.73 -6.24 14.14
N HIS A 254 -16.56 -6.64 12.88
CA HIS A 254 -15.96 -7.91 12.43
C HIS A 254 -15.49 -7.83 10.96
N LEU A 255 -14.73 -8.81 10.51
CA LEU A 255 -14.18 -8.95 9.13
C LEU A 255 -14.94 -10.05 8.35
N VAL A 256 -16.25 -10.03 8.35
CA VAL A 256 -17.07 -11.09 7.70
C VAL A 256 -17.74 -10.60 6.43
N TRP A 257 -17.91 -9.30 6.29
CA TRP A 257 -18.56 -8.69 5.15
C TRP A 257 -17.56 -8.26 4.10
N PHE A 258 -17.75 -8.75 2.87
CA PHE A 258 -16.81 -8.46 1.78
C PHE A 258 -17.12 -7.11 1.12
N GLY A 259 -16.08 -6.52 0.54
CA GLY A 259 -16.18 -5.26 -0.19
C GLY A 259 -17.19 -5.24 -1.33
N VAL A 260 -17.52 -6.41 -1.90
CA VAL A 260 -18.49 -6.55 -2.99
C VAL A 260 -19.95 -6.67 -2.53
N GLU A 261 -20.19 -6.77 -1.23
CA GLU A 261 -21.54 -6.85 -0.66
C GLU A 261 -22.14 -5.46 -0.45
N ASP A 262 -23.46 -5.37 -0.44
CA ASP A 262 -24.31 -4.20 -0.20
C ASP A 262 -25.19 -4.54 1.01
N ILE A 263 -24.77 -4.12 2.21
CA ILE A 263 -25.36 -4.60 3.45
C ILE A 263 -26.67 -3.90 3.75
N ASP A 264 -26.74 -2.60 3.51
CA ASP A 264 -27.95 -1.81 3.79
C ASP A 264 -28.96 -1.79 2.62
N GLY A 265 -28.55 -2.29 1.43
CA GLY A 265 -29.41 -2.49 0.28
C GLY A 265 -29.73 -1.22 -0.50
N ASP A 266 -28.88 -0.20 -0.45
CA ASP A 266 -29.05 1.08 -1.12
C ASP A 266 -28.58 1.09 -2.58
N GLY A 267 -27.80 0.06 -2.99
CA GLY A 267 -27.26 -0.14 -4.32
C GLY A 267 -25.79 0.29 -4.45
N GLN A 268 -25.14 0.69 -3.36
CA GLN A 268 -23.69 0.84 -3.26
C GLN A 268 -23.11 -0.37 -2.51
N THR A 269 -21.99 -0.87 -2.94
CA THR A 269 -21.27 -1.92 -2.21
C THR A 269 -20.45 -1.32 -1.08
N ASN A 270 -20.12 -2.12 -0.05
CA ASN A 270 -19.28 -1.70 1.07
C ASN A 270 -17.98 -1.02 0.59
N LEU A 271 -17.37 -1.54 -0.49
CA LEU A 271 -16.17 -0.94 -1.08
C LEU A 271 -16.46 0.41 -1.74
N GLU A 272 -17.59 0.54 -2.44
CA GLU A 272 -18.02 1.82 -3.02
C GLU A 272 -18.29 2.86 -1.93
N GLU A 273 -18.84 2.43 -0.81
CA GLU A 273 -19.09 3.27 0.35
C GLU A 273 -17.80 3.67 1.07
N TYR A 274 -16.88 2.72 1.27
CA TYR A 274 -15.53 3.02 1.78
C TYR A 274 -14.83 4.08 0.93
N ILE A 275 -14.88 3.93 -0.40
CA ILE A 275 -14.26 4.88 -1.33
C ILE A 275 -15.02 6.22 -1.35
N GLY A 276 -16.33 6.17 -1.36
CA GLY A 276 -17.23 7.33 -1.45
C GLY A 276 -17.42 8.07 -0.14
N GLY A 277 -17.17 7.40 1.00
CA GLY A 277 -17.35 7.94 2.35
C GLY A 277 -18.80 8.00 2.81
N SER A 278 -19.65 7.11 2.31
CA SER A 278 -20.99 6.88 2.86
C SER A 278 -20.93 5.90 4.04
N ASP A 279 -22.02 5.81 4.77
CA ASP A 279 -22.18 4.92 5.92
C ASP A 279 -22.79 3.59 5.43
N PRO A 280 -22.08 2.46 5.55
CA PRO A 280 -22.52 1.18 4.98
C PRO A 280 -23.68 0.52 5.74
N ASP A 281 -24.15 1.11 6.83
CA ASP A 281 -25.30 0.66 7.63
C ASP A 281 -26.52 1.59 7.47
N ASP A 282 -26.43 2.69 6.71
CA ASP A 282 -27.50 3.66 6.51
C ASP A 282 -27.90 3.81 5.02
N PRO A 283 -28.97 3.19 4.55
CA PRO A 283 -29.38 3.25 3.15
C PRO A 283 -29.80 4.65 2.66
N ALA A 284 -29.75 5.67 3.52
CA ALA A 284 -29.93 7.07 3.14
C ALA A 284 -28.58 7.81 2.95
N SER A 285 -27.48 7.18 3.32
CA SER A 285 -26.12 7.73 3.22
C SER A 285 -25.47 7.36 1.90
N LEU A 286 -25.86 8.01 0.83
CA LEU A 286 -25.36 7.75 -0.53
C LEU A 286 -24.21 8.70 -0.89
N SER A 287 -23.10 8.15 -1.34
CA SER A 287 -22.08 8.92 -2.02
C SER A 287 -22.49 9.24 -3.46
N GLY A 288 -22.32 10.47 -3.90
CA GLY A 288 -22.71 10.85 -5.26
C GLY A 288 -22.62 12.33 -5.58
N ILE A 289 -23.08 12.70 -6.79
CA ILE A 289 -23.15 14.09 -7.24
C ILE A 289 -24.28 14.81 -6.49
N THR A 290 -23.93 15.85 -5.76
CA THR A 290 -24.87 16.62 -4.94
C THR A 290 -25.47 17.81 -5.64
N ASP A 291 -24.79 18.37 -6.65
CA ASP A 291 -25.29 19.50 -7.45
C ASP A 291 -24.75 19.45 -8.89
N VAL A 292 -25.56 19.94 -9.81
CA VAL A 292 -25.24 20.08 -11.23
C VAL A 292 -25.61 21.49 -11.71
N ALA A 293 -24.61 22.30 -11.99
CA ALA A 293 -24.79 23.66 -12.52
C ALA A 293 -24.41 23.72 -13.99
N VAL A 294 -25.26 24.39 -14.79
CA VAL A 294 -24.98 24.69 -16.21
C VAL A 294 -24.97 26.19 -16.41
N ALA A 295 -23.82 26.76 -16.67
CA ALA A 295 -23.65 28.19 -16.87
C ALA A 295 -22.51 28.51 -17.84
N GLY A 296 -22.64 29.55 -18.65
CA GLY A 296 -21.55 30.04 -19.50
C GLY A 296 -21.01 29.05 -20.53
N GLY A 297 -21.79 28.04 -20.92
CA GLY A 297 -21.35 26.97 -21.81
C GLY A 297 -20.49 25.91 -21.09
N GLN A 298 -20.61 25.81 -19.78
CA GLN A 298 -19.93 24.79 -18.95
C GLN A 298 -20.95 24.03 -18.10
N VAL A 299 -20.62 22.77 -17.76
CA VAL A 299 -21.27 21.97 -16.75
C VAL A 299 -20.32 21.84 -15.59
N THR A 300 -20.80 22.07 -14.38
CA THR A 300 -20.06 21.84 -13.12
C THR A 300 -20.81 20.80 -12.30
N LEU A 301 -20.12 19.74 -11.93
CA LEU A 301 -20.60 18.69 -11.04
C LEU A 301 -19.99 18.90 -9.66
N THR A 302 -20.80 18.94 -8.61
CA THR A 302 -20.33 19.07 -7.23
C THR A 302 -20.61 17.77 -6.48
N PHE A 303 -19.65 17.29 -5.68
CA PHE A 303 -19.73 16.04 -4.95
C PHE A 303 -18.89 16.12 -3.66
N PRO A 304 -19.15 15.29 -2.63
CA PRO A 304 -18.30 15.18 -1.46
C PRO A 304 -16.91 14.67 -1.85
N ILE A 305 -15.86 15.12 -1.15
CA ILE A 305 -14.50 14.64 -1.35
C ILE A 305 -13.89 14.20 -0.02
N LEU A 306 -13.02 13.21 -0.08
CA LEU A 306 -12.27 12.66 1.03
C LEU A 306 -10.77 12.80 0.78
N ALA A 307 -10.01 12.94 1.85
CA ALA A 307 -8.56 12.88 1.79
C ALA A 307 -8.10 11.48 1.32
N GLY A 308 -7.00 11.41 0.55
CA GLY A 308 -6.50 10.17 0.01
C GLY A 308 -7.34 9.60 -1.14
N ARG A 309 -8.08 10.46 -1.84
CA ARG A 309 -8.88 10.11 -3.02
C ARG A 309 -8.54 11.03 -4.18
N SER A 310 -8.44 10.46 -5.36
CA SER A 310 -8.38 11.18 -6.64
C SER A 310 -9.71 11.09 -7.35
N TYR A 311 -10.08 12.15 -8.07
CA TYR A 311 -11.37 12.27 -8.76
C TYR A 311 -11.17 12.59 -10.22
N ALA A 312 -11.83 11.83 -11.10
CA ALA A 312 -11.82 12.06 -12.54
C ALA A 312 -13.25 12.13 -13.09
N LEU A 313 -13.41 12.87 -14.18
CA LEU A 313 -14.63 12.87 -14.97
C LEU A 313 -14.45 11.93 -16.16
N GLU A 314 -15.34 10.99 -16.31
CA GLU A 314 -15.45 10.20 -17.52
C GLU A 314 -16.73 10.54 -18.29
N ILE A 315 -16.62 10.49 -19.60
CA ILE A 315 -17.73 10.75 -20.52
C ILE A 315 -17.97 9.56 -21.44
N SER A 316 -19.23 9.40 -21.84
CA SER A 316 -19.67 8.40 -22.81
C SER A 316 -20.73 8.98 -23.74
N THR A 317 -20.86 8.40 -24.94
CA THR A 317 -21.94 8.67 -25.88
C THR A 317 -22.93 7.50 -26.02
N ASP A 318 -22.59 6.34 -25.48
CA ASP A 318 -23.32 5.06 -25.63
C ASP A 318 -23.64 4.37 -24.29
N LEU A 319 -23.12 4.88 -23.15
CA LEU A 319 -23.16 4.27 -21.81
C LEU A 319 -22.37 2.95 -21.69
N GLU A 320 -21.68 2.53 -22.72
CA GLU A 320 -20.87 1.31 -22.75
C GLU A 320 -19.37 1.67 -22.70
N THR A 321 -18.96 2.61 -23.54
CA THR A 321 -17.55 3.05 -23.62
C THR A 321 -17.36 4.36 -22.89
N TRP A 322 -16.51 4.33 -21.86
CA TRP A 322 -16.20 5.50 -21.03
C TRP A 322 -14.78 5.97 -21.26
N THR A 323 -14.57 7.26 -21.34
CA THR A 323 -13.24 7.85 -21.52
C THR A 323 -13.04 9.00 -20.55
N VAL A 324 -11.86 9.04 -19.92
CA VAL A 324 -11.46 10.18 -19.07
C VAL A 324 -11.47 11.44 -19.88
N GLN A 325 -12.07 12.50 -19.34
CA GLN A 325 -12.13 13.83 -19.94
C GLN A 325 -10.93 14.68 -19.49
N PRO A 326 -9.85 14.78 -20.28
CA PRO A 326 -8.63 15.45 -19.84
C PRO A 326 -8.77 16.98 -19.71
N GLY A 327 -9.86 17.55 -20.23
CA GLY A 327 -10.17 18.97 -20.10
C GLY A 327 -11.07 19.33 -18.92
N ALA A 328 -11.46 18.36 -18.10
CA ALA A 328 -12.20 18.62 -16.86
C ALA A 328 -11.27 19.29 -15.84
N VAL A 329 -11.74 20.36 -15.22
CA VAL A 329 -10.99 21.08 -14.20
C VAL A 329 -11.55 20.70 -12.84
N PHE A 330 -10.70 20.07 -12.02
CA PHE A 330 -11.02 19.77 -10.63
C PHE A 330 -10.72 20.97 -9.74
N ALA A 331 -11.64 21.27 -8.83
CA ALA A 331 -11.44 22.26 -7.76
C ALA A 331 -11.82 21.63 -6.41
N ASP A 332 -10.91 21.70 -5.45
CA ASP A 332 -11.12 21.32 -4.05
C ASP A 332 -11.69 22.54 -3.30
N ASN A 333 -12.86 22.38 -2.68
CA ASN A 333 -13.56 23.42 -1.92
C ASN A 333 -13.67 23.01 -0.42
N GLY A 334 -12.79 22.14 0.05
CA GLY A 334 -12.77 21.62 1.43
C GLY A 334 -13.54 20.32 1.58
N ALA A 335 -14.78 20.32 2.06
CA ALA A 335 -15.60 19.12 2.19
C ALA A 335 -16.24 18.66 0.86
N THR A 336 -16.18 19.48 -0.18
CA THR A 336 -16.73 19.16 -1.51
C THR A 336 -15.71 19.44 -2.60
N GLY A 337 -15.72 18.65 -3.65
CA GLY A 337 -15.02 18.90 -4.89
C GLY A 337 -15.97 19.27 -6.01
N SER A 338 -15.44 19.89 -7.05
CA SER A 338 -16.19 20.09 -8.27
C SER A 338 -15.35 19.76 -9.51
N LEU A 339 -16.00 19.19 -10.53
CA LEU A 339 -15.43 18.96 -11.85
C LEU A 339 -16.20 19.78 -12.87
N THR A 340 -15.49 20.63 -13.61
CA THR A 340 -16.08 21.51 -14.63
C THR A 340 -15.59 21.12 -16.01
N LEU A 341 -16.51 21.04 -16.97
CA LEU A 341 -16.22 20.74 -18.37
C LEU A 341 -17.02 21.68 -19.32
N PRO A 342 -16.49 21.98 -20.52
CA PRO A 342 -17.21 22.71 -21.53
C PRO A 342 -18.39 21.91 -22.12
N THR A 343 -19.53 22.52 -22.37
CA THR A 343 -20.70 21.89 -23.00
C THR A 343 -20.54 21.77 -24.52
N GLY A 344 -19.38 21.41 -25.05
CA GLY A 344 -19.06 21.42 -26.45
C GLY A 344 -19.58 20.24 -27.27
N GLY A 345 -20.64 20.47 -28.06
CA GLY A 345 -20.84 19.93 -29.42
C GLY A 345 -21.22 18.48 -29.65
N GLN A 346 -21.24 17.59 -28.65
CA GLN A 346 -21.69 16.20 -28.82
C GLN A 346 -22.99 15.93 -28.07
N SER A 347 -23.90 15.19 -28.70
CA SER A 347 -25.19 14.80 -28.07
C SER A 347 -25.60 13.41 -28.59
N PRO A 348 -26.04 12.51 -27.74
CA PRO A 348 -26.10 12.63 -26.27
C PRO A 348 -24.71 12.53 -25.63
N LEU A 349 -24.53 13.16 -24.48
CA LEU A 349 -23.30 13.02 -23.66
C LEU A 349 -23.71 12.60 -22.25
N PHE A 350 -23.10 11.53 -21.79
CA PHE A 350 -23.22 11.01 -20.44
C PHE A 350 -21.93 11.31 -19.69
N GLY A 351 -22.05 11.68 -18.43
CA GLY A 351 -20.89 11.95 -17.58
C GLY A 351 -21.01 11.22 -16.25
N ARG A 352 -19.88 10.75 -15.72
CA ARG A 352 -19.78 10.19 -14.37
C ARG A 352 -18.51 10.69 -13.69
N VAL A 353 -18.56 10.85 -12.38
CA VAL A 353 -17.38 11.07 -11.56
C VAL A 353 -16.86 9.73 -11.11
N VAL A 354 -15.57 9.51 -11.27
CA VAL A 354 -14.87 8.32 -10.79
C VAL A 354 -13.98 8.74 -9.64
N ALA A 355 -14.17 8.13 -8.50
CA ALA A 355 -13.28 8.25 -7.34
C ALA A 355 -12.33 7.05 -7.29
N THR A 356 -11.07 7.30 -6.98
CA THR A 356 -10.05 6.27 -6.77
C THR A 356 -9.32 6.57 -5.47
N LEU A 357 -8.89 5.53 -4.78
CA LEU A 357 -7.94 5.69 -3.68
C LEU A 357 -6.58 6.11 -4.26
N ASP A 358 -5.90 7.08 -3.60
CA ASP A 358 -4.62 7.65 -4.09
C ASP A 358 -3.41 6.71 -3.88
#